data_a99dd02fe55c4786e6cf3c3c5995a775
#
_entry.id   a99dd02fe55c4786e6cf3c3c5995a775
#
_cell.length_a   1.000
_cell.length_b   1.000
_cell.length_c   1.000
_cell.angle_alpha   90.00
_cell.angle_beta   90.00
_cell.angle_gamma   90.00
#
_symmetry.space_group_name_H-M   'P 1'
#
loop_
_entity.id
_entity.type
_entity.pdbx_description
1 polymer ?
#
loop_
_entity_poly.entity_id
_entity_poly.type
_entity_poly.pdbx_seq_one_letter_code
_entity_poly.pdbx_strand_id
1 'polypeptide(L)'
;ELSVDYAVVFQLRLPRAATAFVVGGMLGLAGVLMQILLRNPLADPYVLGVSGGAAVAALLAILLGWHMVGISGAAAVGALASMFLVFVLSRGRGDWATTRLLLTGVVLAAGWGAVVSLILAVSPDAHVRGMLFWLMGDIRETFPGWIRLGILMTSLLIAFGFARSLNLLSLGELRAESLGVNTTLLRVGLFFMAGLLTASAVTLAGAIGFVGLVVPHMVRLWGGSDHRLVLPGS
;
A
#
# COMPACT_ATOMS: atom_id res chain seq x y z
N GLU A 1 -2.59 19.75 36.71
CA GLU A 1 -3.54 19.82 35.59
C GLU A 1 -2.75 20.17 34.34
N LEU A 2 -2.63 19.23 33.40
CA LEU A 2 -2.05 19.52 32.09
C LEU A 2 -2.97 20.55 31.43
N SER A 3 -2.40 21.65 30.89
CA SER A 3 -3.20 22.63 30.17
C SER A 3 -3.92 21.93 29.01
N VAL A 4 -5.13 22.38 28.67
CA VAL A 4 -5.92 21.82 27.55
C VAL A 4 -5.08 21.82 26.27
N ASP A 5 -4.29 22.88 26.06
CA ASP A 5 -3.40 23.00 24.88
C ASP A 5 -2.32 21.92 24.86
N TYR A 6 -1.73 21.57 26.00
CA TYR A 6 -0.76 20.48 26.09
C TYR A 6 -1.41 19.13 25.72
N ALA A 7 -2.59 18.84 26.25
CA ALA A 7 -3.32 17.61 25.94
C ALA A 7 -3.67 17.53 24.44
N VAL A 8 -4.14 18.63 23.85
CA VAL A 8 -4.47 18.69 22.40
C VAL A 8 -3.23 18.48 21.54
N VAL A 9 -2.10 19.08 21.88
CA VAL A 9 -0.90 18.97 21.05
C VAL A 9 -0.27 17.58 21.20
N PHE A 10 -0.01 17.12 22.41
CA PHE A 10 0.80 15.93 22.65
C PHE A 10 -0.02 14.63 22.68
N GLN A 11 -1.30 14.67 23.01
CA GLN A 11 -2.13 13.46 23.08
C GLN A 11 -2.97 13.24 21.84
N LEU A 12 -3.32 14.31 21.08
CA LEU A 12 -4.15 14.20 19.89
C LEU A 12 -3.39 14.48 18.59
N ARG A 13 -2.79 15.68 18.48
CA ARG A 13 -2.19 16.12 17.20
C ARG A 13 -0.88 15.41 16.86
N LEU A 14 0.03 15.28 17.81
CA LEU A 14 1.35 14.69 17.58
C LEU A 14 1.27 13.20 17.20
N PRO A 15 0.51 12.33 17.90
CA PRO A 15 0.33 10.95 17.51
C PRO A 15 -0.31 10.80 16.12
N ARG A 16 -1.30 11.63 15.82
CA ARG A 16 -1.97 11.65 14.50
C ARG A 16 -1.00 12.07 13.39
N ALA A 17 -0.20 13.11 13.60
CA ALA A 17 0.82 13.55 12.65
C ALA A 17 1.90 12.48 12.43
N ALA A 18 2.36 11.81 13.49
CA ALA A 18 3.32 10.72 13.39
C ALA A 18 2.74 9.52 12.60
N THR A 19 1.49 9.17 12.86
CA THR A 19 0.79 8.10 12.10
C THR A 19 0.64 8.50 10.64
N ALA A 20 0.26 9.75 10.34
CA ALA A 20 0.15 10.26 8.99
C ALA A 20 1.48 10.19 8.23
N PHE A 21 2.59 10.53 8.90
CA PHE A 21 3.93 10.44 8.34
C PHE A 21 4.31 9.00 7.98
N VAL A 22 4.06 8.05 8.90
CA VAL A 22 4.37 6.62 8.65
C VAL A 22 3.51 6.06 7.52
N VAL A 23 2.20 6.35 7.51
CA VAL A 23 1.29 5.91 6.44
C VAL A 23 1.68 6.53 5.09
N GLY A 24 1.97 7.84 5.08
CA GLY A 24 2.44 8.54 3.88
C GLY A 24 3.74 7.96 3.34
N GLY A 25 4.73 7.72 4.20
CA GLY A 25 5.99 7.10 3.83
C GLY A 25 5.82 5.66 3.30
N MET A 26 4.92 4.85 3.92
CA MET A 26 4.62 3.51 3.40
C MET A 26 3.99 3.56 2.01
N LEU A 27 3.01 4.44 1.80
CA LEU A 27 2.35 4.60 0.50
C LEU A 27 3.28 5.21 -0.55
N GLY A 28 4.08 6.21 -0.18
CA GLY A 28 5.07 6.82 -1.06
C GLY A 28 6.10 5.79 -1.53
N LEU A 29 6.71 5.07 -0.59
CA LEU A 29 7.65 4.00 -0.92
C LEU A 29 7.01 2.90 -1.75
N ALA A 30 5.81 2.41 -1.39
CA ALA A 30 5.07 1.44 -2.18
C ALA A 30 4.81 1.95 -3.61
N GLY A 31 4.49 3.24 -3.75
CA GLY A 31 4.32 3.90 -5.04
C GLY A 31 5.58 3.86 -5.90
N VAL A 32 6.74 4.22 -5.34
CA VAL A 32 8.04 4.12 -6.05
C VAL A 32 8.25 2.70 -6.56
N LEU A 33 8.08 1.69 -5.69
CA LEU A 33 8.31 0.29 -6.04
C LEU A 33 7.36 -0.18 -7.14
N MET A 34 6.09 0.21 -7.08
CA MET A 34 5.10 -0.11 -8.11
C MET A 34 5.38 0.57 -9.44
N GLN A 35 5.79 1.83 -9.43
CA GLN A 35 6.15 2.57 -10.64
C GLN A 35 7.35 1.95 -11.34
N ILE A 36 8.33 1.43 -10.59
CA ILE A 36 9.47 0.68 -11.13
C ILE A 36 8.99 -0.67 -11.69
N LEU A 37 8.22 -1.42 -10.92
CA LEU A 37 7.73 -2.75 -11.28
C LEU A 37 6.90 -2.72 -12.57
N LEU A 38 5.98 -1.75 -12.69
CA LEU A 38 5.08 -1.61 -13.83
C LEU A 38 5.66 -0.74 -14.95
N ARG A 39 6.84 -0.16 -14.74
CA ARG A 39 7.48 0.81 -15.66
C ARG A 39 6.51 1.91 -16.10
N ASN A 40 5.70 2.35 -15.18
CA ASN A 40 4.69 3.37 -15.40
C ASN A 40 4.76 4.39 -14.25
N PRO A 41 5.11 5.65 -14.51
CA PRO A 41 5.18 6.68 -13.48
C PRO A 41 3.81 7.02 -12.87
N LEU A 42 2.73 6.58 -13.49
CA LEU A 42 1.35 6.73 -13.01
C LEU A 42 0.84 5.48 -12.28
N ALA A 43 1.70 4.51 -11.99
CA ALA A 43 1.29 3.33 -11.25
C ALA A 43 1.03 3.68 -9.79
N ASP A 44 -0.14 3.27 -9.31
CA ASP A 44 -0.56 3.39 -7.92
C ASP A 44 -0.48 2.01 -7.23
N PRO A 45 -0.04 1.90 -5.98
CA PRO A 45 0.02 0.62 -5.27
C PRO A 45 -1.34 -0.06 -5.12
N TYR A 46 -2.44 0.67 -5.18
CA TYR A 46 -3.80 0.10 -5.13
C TYR A 46 -4.22 -0.66 -6.37
N VAL A 47 -3.53 -0.49 -7.50
CA VAL A 47 -3.78 -1.27 -8.73
C VAL A 47 -3.66 -2.78 -8.49
N LEU A 48 -2.93 -3.21 -7.45
CA LEU A 48 -2.85 -4.62 -7.05
C LEU A 48 -4.12 -5.16 -6.38
N GLY A 49 -5.18 -4.36 -6.25
CA GLY A 49 -6.42 -4.77 -5.59
C GLY A 49 -6.29 -4.99 -4.07
N VAL A 50 -5.15 -4.64 -3.48
CA VAL A 50 -4.85 -4.84 -2.05
C VAL A 50 -5.87 -4.11 -1.17
N SER A 51 -6.18 -2.86 -1.52
CA SER A 51 -7.17 -2.04 -0.81
C SER A 51 -8.59 -2.63 -0.89
N GLY A 52 -8.97 -3.16 -2.05
CA GLY A 52 -10.29 -3.78 -2.24
C GLY A 52 -10.47 -5.03 -1.38
N GLY A 53 -9.46 -5.92 -1.36
CA GLY A 53 -9.47 -7.09 -0.49
C GLY A 53 -9.52 -6.73 0.99
N ALA A 54 -8.76 -5.71 1.40
CA ALA A 54 -8.82 -5.16 2.75
C ALA A 54 -10.23 -4.63 3.09
N ALA A 55 -10.85 -3.88 2.17
CA ALA A 55 -12.18 -3.32 2.33
C ALA A 55 -13.23 -4.42 2.53
N VAL A 56 -13.27 -5.41 1.66
CA VAL A 56 -14.23 -6.53 1.78
C VAL A 56 -14.10 -7.21 3.15
N ALA A 57 -12.89 -7.55 3.57
CA ALA A 57 -12.66 -8.23 4.84
C ALA A 57 -13.03 -7.34 6.05
N ALA A 58 -12.71 -6.05 6.00
CA ALA A 58 -13.08 -5.09 7.04
C ALA A 58 -14.61 -4.92 7.14
N LEU A 59 -15.31 -4.79 6.01
CA LEU A 59 -16.76 -4.64 5.99
C LEU A 59 -17.45 -5.89 6.52
N LEU A 60 -16.97 -7.08 6.18
CA LEU A 60 -17.49 -8.33 6.75
C LEU A 60 -17.26 -8.39 8.26
N ALA A 61 -16.09 -7.98 8.76
CA ALA A 61 -15.82 -7.92 10.19
C ALA A 61 -16.73 -6.92 10.92
N ILE A 62 -17.01 -5.75 10.31
CA ILE A 62 -17.98 -4.78 10.83
C ILE A 62 -19.38 -5.37 10.89
N LEU A 63 -19.81 -6.07 9.82
CA LEU A 63 -21.11 -6.73 9.75
C LEU A 63 -21.28 -7.80 10.83
N LEU A 64 -20.20 -8.52 11.16
CA LEU A 64 -20.15 -9.53 12.22
C LEU A 64 -20.01 -8.91 13.62
N GLY A 65 -19.97 -7.58 13.75
CA GLY A 65 -19.88 -6.88 15.03
C GLY A 65 -18.51 -6.97 15.71
N TRP A 66 -17.45 -7.21 14.94
CA TRP A 66 -16.10 -7.28 15.51
C TRP A 66 -15.64 -5.90 16.00
N HIS A 67 -14.81 -5.90 17.05
CA HIS A 67 -14.20 -4.67 17.54
C HIS A 67 -13.00 -4.26 16.67
N MET A 68 -12.53 -3.04 16.85
CA MET A 68 -11.53 -2.35 16.02
C MET A 68 -10.29 -3.21 15.69
N VAL A 69 -9.72 -3.90 16.69
CA VAL A 69 -8.53 -4.75 16.48
C VAL A 69 -8.86 -5.90 15.53
N GLY A 70 -10.05 -6.50 15.65
CA GLY A 70 -10.51 -7.55 14.75
C GLY A 70 -10.73 -7.04 13.33
N ILE A 71 -11.32 -5.85 13.16
CA ILE A 71 -11.52 -5.21 11.85
C ILE A 71 -10.17 -4.95 11.17
N SER A 72 -9.19 -4.39 11.90
CA SER A 72 -7.85 -4.16 11.37
C SER A 72 -7.14 -5.46 10.99
N GLY A 73 -7.29 -6.51 11.83
CA GLY A 73 -6.75 -7.85 11.53
C GLY A 73 -7.39 -8.46 10.29
N ALA A 74 -8.72 -8.38 10.17
CA ALA A 74 -9.44 -8.84 8.97
C ALA A 74 -8.99 -8.08 7.71
N ALA A 75 -8.87 -6.75 7.80
CA ALA A 75 -8.37 -5.93 6.69
C ALA A 75 -6.95 -6.35 6.26
N ALA A 76 -6.05 -6.63 7.21
CA ALA A 76 -4.71 -7.13 6.91
C ALA A 76 -4.74 -8.46 6.17
N VAL A 77 -5.55 -9.42 6.65
CA VAL A 77 -5.71 -10.73 6.00
C VAL A 77 -6.31 -10.57 4.60
N GLY A 78 -7.34 -9.75 4.44
CA GLY A 78 -7.97 -9.48 3.14
C GLY A 78 -7.00 -8.81 2.15
N ALA A 79 -6.18 -7.86 2.62
CA ALA A 79 -5.15 -7.23 1.82
C ALA A 79 -4.12 -8.24 1.30
N LEU A 80 -3.57 -9.07 2.20
CA LEU A 80 -2.59 -10.09 1.86
C LEU A 80 -3.17 -11.20 0.98
N ALA A 81 -4.42 -11.62 1.24
CA ALA A 81 -5.12 -12.59 0.41
C ALA A 81 -5.34 -12.05 -1.02
N SER A 82 -5.75 -10.79 -1.17
CA SER A 82 -5.90 -10.16 -2.47
C SER A 82 -4.56 -10.08 -3.22
N MET A 83 -3.48 -9.66 -2.53
CA MET A 83 -2.13 -9.63 -3.10
C MET A 83 -1.69 -11.02 -3.58
N PHE A 84 -1.90 -12.05 -2.75
CA PHE A 84 -1.56 -13.43 -3.11
C PHE A 84 -2.36 -13.92 -4.31
N LEU A 85 -3.66 -13.59 -4.36
CA LEU A 85 -4.55 -13.92 -5.47
C LEU A 85 -4.08 -13.29 -6.78
N VAL A 86 -3.70 -11.99 -6.76
CA VAL A 86 -3.09 -11.31 -7.92
C VAL A 86 -1.81 -12.03 -8.35
N PHE A 87 -0.95 -12.37 -7.40
CA PHE A 87 0.30 -13.07 -7.70
C PHE A 87 0.07 -14.42 -8.37
N VAL A 88 -0.83 -15.23 -7.86
CA VAL A 88 -1.14 -16.56 -8.41
C VAL A 88 -1.79 -16.45 -9.78
N LEU A 89 -2.79 -15.58 -9.94
CA LEU A 89 -3.51 -15.42 -11.21
C LEU A 89 -2.67 -14.74 -12.30
N SER A 90 -1.72 -13.89 -11.92
CA SER A 90 -0.81 -13.27 -12.89
C SER A 90 0.29 -14.21 -13.39
N ARG A 91 0.55 -15.32 -12.68
CA ARG A 91 1.45 -16.39 -13.15
C ARG A 91 0.82 -17.13 -14.32
N GLY A 92 1.39 -17.01 -15.52
CA GLY A 92 1.00 -17.77 -16.70
C GLY A 92 2.02 -18.84 -17.05
N ARG A 93 1.77 -19.53 -18.17
CA ARG A 93 2.77 -20.42 -18.81
C ARG A 93 3.84 -19.54 -19.49
N GLY A 94 4.87 -19.12 -18.79
CA GLY A 94 5.96 -18.28 -19.28
C GLY A 94 6.34 -17.16 -18.31
N ASP A 95 7.06 -16.15 -18.82
CA ASP A 95 7.56 -15.05 -18.01
C ASP A 95 6.45 -14.22 -17.38
N TRP A 96 6.75 -13.69 -16.21
CA TRP A 96 5.85 -12.86 -15.42
C TRP A 96 5.67 -11.48 -16.07
N ALA A 97 4.78 -11.41 -17.06
CA ALA A 97 4.55 -10.21 -17.85
C ALA A 97 3.90 -9.10 -17.00
N THR A 98 4.50 -7.92 -16.98
CA THR A 98 3.99 -6.72 -16.29
C THR A 98 2.54 -6.39 -16.67
N THR A 99 2.20 -6.55 -17.95
CA THR A 99 0.83 -6.32 -18.46
C THR A 99 -0.18 -7.28 -17.83
N ARG A 100 0.17 -8.54 -17.66
CA ARG A 100 -0.74 -9.52 -17.02
C ARG A 100 -0.95 -9.20 -15.55
N LEU A 101 0.12 -8.81 -14.84
CA LEU A 101 0.02 -8.37 -13.46
C LEU A 101 -0.94 -7.18 -13.32
N LEU A 102 -0.77 -6.18 -14.17
CA LEU A 102 -1.63 -4.99 -14.20
C LEU A 102 -3.08 -5.34 -14.48
N LEU A 103 -3.35 -6.11 -15.55
CA LEU A 103 -4.70 -6.52 -15.91
C LEU A 103 -5.37 -7.33 -14.82
N THR A 104 -4.66 -8.30 -14.23
CA THR A 104 -5.18 -9.10 -13.12
C THR A 104 -5.53 -8.23 -11.92
N GLY A 105 -4.66 -7.28 -11.58
CA GLY A 105 -4.90 -6.33 -10.49
C GLY A 105 -6.15 -5.48 -10.73
N VAL A 106 -6.30 -4.92 -11.92
CA VAL A 106 -7.47 -4.09 -12.30
C VAL A 106 -8.77 -4.90 -12.26
N VAL A 107 -8.78 -6.12 -12.82
CA VAL A 107 -9.97 -6.99 -12.80
C VAL A 107 -10.35 -7.37 -11.37
N LEU A 108 -9.37 -7.72 -10.53
CA LEU A 108 -9.64 -8.04 -9.13
C LEU A 108 -10.10 -6.81 -8.34
N ALA A 109 -9.52 -5.63 -8.59
CA ALA A 109 -9.97 -4.39 -7.95
C ALA A 109 -11.43 -4.08 -8.30
N ALA A 110 -11.82 -4.24 -9.57
CA ALA A 110 -13.22 -4.10 -10.00
C ALA A 110 -14.13 -5.15 -9.34
N GLY A 111 -13.69 -6.41 -9.25
CA GLY A 111 -14.39 -7.48 -8.55
C GLY A 111 -14.61 -7.19 -7.07
N TRP A 112 -13.57 -6.73 -6.38
CA TRP A 112 -13.67 -6.30 -4.97
C TRP A 112 -14.64 -5.13 -4.81
N GLY A 113 -14.61 -4.15 -5.73
CA GLY A 113 -15.56 -3.04 -5.74
C GLY A 113 -17.00 -3.49 -5.84
N ALA A 114 -17.29 -4.47 -6.69
CA ALA A 114 -18.63 -5.08 -6.81
C ALA A 114 -19.05 -5.79 -5.51
N VAL A 115 -18.14 -6.54 -4.87
CA VAL A 115 -18.40 -7.20 -3.58
C VAL A 115 -18.64 -6.18 -2.47
N VAL A 116 -17.85 -5.09 -2.40
CA VAL A 116 -18.07 -3.98 -1.46
C VAL A 116 -19.47 -3.39 -1.65
N SER A 117 -19.86 -3.10 -2.89
CA SER A 117 -21.19 -2.55 -3.21
C SER A 117 -22.31 -3.51 -2.79
N LEU A 118 -22.13 -4.81 -3.01
CA LEU A 118 -23.09 -5.82 -2.58
C LEU A 118 -23.21 -5.87 -1.06
N ILE A 119 -22.10 -5.87 -0.32
CA ILE A 119 -22.11 -5.87 1.15
C ILE A 119 -22.86 -4.66 1.66
N LEU A 120 -22.59 -3.47 1.13
CA LEU A 120 -23.29 -2.24 1.52
C LEU A 120 -24.79 -2.30 1.24
N ALA A 121 -25.19 -2.88 0.10
CA ALA A 121 -26.59 -2.96 -0.32
C ALA A 121 -27.43 -3.91 0.56
N VAL A 122 -26.82 -4.97 1.11
CA VAL A 122 -27.53 -5.96 1.94
C VAL A 122 -27.35 -5.73 3.44
N SER A 123 -26.48 -4.76 3.83
CA SER A 123 -26.17 -4.51 5.23
C SER A 123 -27.28 -3.71 5.91
N PRO A 124 -27.59 -4.00 7.20
CA PRO A 124 -28.49 -3.16 7.99
C PRO A 124 -27.95 -1.72 8.12
N ASP A 125 -28.85 -0.73 8.09
CA ASP A 125 -28.52 0.70 8.16
C ASP A 125 -27.60 1.07 9.34
N ALA A 126 -27.76 0.38 10.45
CA ALA A 126 -26.93 0.60 11.65
C ALA A 126 -25.43 0.38 11.42
N HIS A 127 -25.06 -0.52 10.49
CA HIS A 127 -23.66 -0.85 10.16
C HIS A 127 -23.11 -0.01 9.02
N VAL A 128 -23.97 0.41 8.08
CA VAL A 128 -23.56 1.11 6.84
C VAL A 128 -22.75 2.37 7.15
N ARG A 129 -23.15 3.15 8.14
CA ARG A 129 -22.39 4.34 8.54
C ARG A 129 -20.94 4.02 8.94
N GLY A 130 -20.74 2.98 9.77
CA GLY A 130 -19.41 2.53 10.17
C GLY A 130 -18.57 2.02 8.99
N MET A 131 -19.20 1.31 8.06
CA MET A 131 -18.58 0.83 6.82
C MET A 131 -18.12 1.98 5.93
N LEU A 132 -18.98 2.99 5.72
CA LEU A 132 -18.63 4.17 4.93
C LEU A 132 -17.47 4.96 5.56
N PHE A 133 -17.45 5.16 6.88
CA PHE A 133 -16.32 5.79 7.56
C PHE A 133 -15.02 5.00 7.38
N TRP A 134 -15.09 3.66 7.41
CA TRP A 134 -13.90 2.84 7.16
C TRP A 134 -13.39 3.00 5.71
N LEU A 135 -14.30 3.01 4.72
CA LEU A 135 -13.97 3.18 3.31
C LEU A 135 -13.41 4.58 2.98
N MET A 136 -13.86 5.62 3.67
CA MET A 136 -13.33 6.98 3.51
C MET A 136 -11.90 7.12 4.00
N GLY A 137 -11.44 6.20 4.84
CA GLY A 137 -10.16 6.29 5.52
C GLY A 137 -10.17 7.30 6.67
N ASP A 138 -9.48 6.95 7.75
CA ASP A 138 -9.33 7.83 8.90
C ASP A 138 -8.00 7.53 9.60
N ILE A 139 -7.19 8.57 9.74
CA ILE A 139 -5.93 8.47 10.50
C ILE A 139 -6.27 8.58 11.98
N ARG A 140 -6.45 7.42 12.60
CA ARG A 140 -6.74 7.33 14.02
C ARG A 140 -5.46 7.39 14.86
N GLU A 141 -5.62 7.86 16.10
CA GLU A 141 -4.56 7.93 17.10
C GLU A 141 -4.22 6.53 17.61
N THR A 142 -3.47 5.75 16.85
CA THR A 142 -2.98 4.44 17.28
C THR A 142 -1.48 4.53 17.53
N PHE A 143 -1.08 5.03 18.69
CA PHE A 143 0.28 4.87 19.18
C PHE A 143 0.35 3.62 20.10
N PRO A 144 1.38 2.76 19.99
CA PRO A 144 2.67 2.96 19.33
C PRO A 144 2.82 2.22 17.99
N GLY A 145 3.07 2.98 16.94
CA GLY A 145 3.35 2.46 15.60
C GLY A 145 4.75 1.89 15.38
N TRP A 146 5.46 1.46 16.43
CA TRP A 146 6.85 0.99 16.32
C TRP A 146 7.04 -0.16 15.33
N ILE A 147 6.11 -1.12 15.31
CA ILE A 147 6.13 -2.24 14.36
C ILE A 147 6.02 -1.70 12.93
N ARG A 148 5.14 -0.74 12.69
CA ARG A 148 4.88 -0.17 11.37
C ARG A 148 6.00 0.76 10.91
N LEU A 149 6.54 1.56 11.83
CA LEU A 149 7.76 2.31 11.58
C LEU A 149 8.93 1.35 11.27
N GLY A 150 9.03 0.24 11.98
CA GLY A 150 9.98 -0.83 11.72
C GLY A 150 9.81 -1.43 10.31
N ILE A 151 8.58 -1.71 9.89
CA ILE A 151 8.27 -2.19 8.53
C ILE A 151 8.71 -1.14 7.49
N LEU A 152 8.37 0.13 7.69
CA LEU A 152 8.76 1.21 6.77
C LEU A 152 10.29 1.32 6.68
N MET A 153 10.99 1.41 7.81
CA MET A 153 12.44 1.57 7.84
C MET A 153 13.16 0.35 7.24
N THR A 154 12.73 -0.85 7.59
CA THR A 154 13.32 -2.09 7.03
C THR A 154 13.11 -2.16 5.52
N SER A 155 11.90 -1.87 5.06
CA SER A 155 11.60 -1.84 3.61
C SER A 155 12.40 -0.77 2.89
N LEU A 156 12.56 0.41 3.48
CA LEU A 156 13.38 1.49 2.92
C LEU A 156 14.86 1.07 2.83
N LEU A 157 15.41 0.49 3.88
CA LEU A 157 16.81 0.02 3.89
C LEU A 157 17.05 -1.08 2.85
N ILE A 158 16.13 -2.04 2.74
CA ILE A 158 16.21 -3.09 1.71
C ILE A 158 16.14 -2.46 0.32
N ALA A 159 15.14 -1.62 0.05
CA ALA A 159 14.99 -0.96 -1.25
C ALA A 159 16.21 -0.10 -1.60
N PHE A 160 16.77 0.63 -0.63
CA PHE A 160 17.95 1.45 -0.81
C PHE A 160 19.19 0.60 -1.15
N GLY A 161 19.35 -0.57 -0.51
CA GLY A 161 20.41 -1.53 -0.84
C GLY A 161 20.35 -2.01 -2.31
N PHE A 162 19.14 -2.06 -2.88
CA PHE A 162 18.90 -2.42 -4.29
C PHE A 162 18.78 -1.20 -5.22
N ALA A 163 19.01 0.04 -4.77
CA ALA A 163 18.79 1.25 -5.56
C ALA A 163 19.51 1.23 -6.91
N ARG A 164 20.74 0.67 -6.98
CA ARG A 164 21.48 0.50 -8.25
C ARG A 164 20.73 -0.45 -9.19
N SER A 165 20.27 -1.59 -8.71
CA SER A 165 19.51 -2.57 -9.52
C SER A 165 18.17 -2.00 -9.97
N LEU A 166 17.52 -1.16 -9.14
CA LEU A 166 16.29 -0.45 -9.47
C LEU A 166 16.52 0.58 -10.58
N ASN A 167 17.63 1.33 -10.52
CA ASN A 167 18.02 2.24 -11.60
C ASN A 167 18.26 1.48 -12.91
N LEU A 168 18.92 0.33 -12.88
CA LEU A 168 19.13 -0.50 -14.07
C LEU A 168 17.81 -1.07 -14.60
N LEU A 169 16.92 -1.54 -13.73
CA LEU A 169 15.61 -2.06 -14.14
C LEU A 169 14.75 -0.97 -14.81
N SER A 170 14.84 0.27 -14.38
CA SER A 170 14.14 1.40 -15.01
C SER A 170 14.61 1.69 -16.44
N LEU A 171 15.85 1.34 -16.78
CA LEU A 171 16.40 1.46 -18.14
C LEU A 171 15.97 0.33 -19.10
N GLY A 172 15.31 -0.69 -18.58
CA GLY A 172 14.82 -1.83 -19.33
C GLY A 172 15.35 -3.18 -18.82
N GLU A 173 14.51 -4.20 -18.95
CA GLU A 173 14.74 -5.54 -18.40
C GLU A 173 15.98 -6.22 -19.07
N LEU A 174 16.04 -6.19 -20.39
CA LEU A 174 17.17 -6.76 -21.16
C LEU A 174 18.51 -6.11 -20.79
N ARG A 175 18.51 -4.77 -20.57
CA ARG A 175 19.72 -4.06 -20.13
C ARG A 175 20.11 -4.42 -18.70
N ALA A 176 19.14 -4.54 -17.80
CA ALA A 176 19.39 -4.94 -16.42
C ALA A 176 19.99 -6.36 -16.37
N GLU A 177 19.44 -7.29 -17.14
CA GLU A 177 19.92 -8.68 -17.23
C GLU A 177 21.33 -8.77 -17.82
N SER A 178 21.63 -8.02 -18.88
CA SER A 178 22.97 -7.99 -19.46
C SER A 178 24.03 -7.43 -18.52
N LEU A 179 23.61 -6.67 -17.48
CA LEU A 179 24.44 -6.16 -16.41
C LEU A 179 24.41 -7.03 -15.14
N GLY A 180 23.88 -8.25 -15.24
CA GLY A 180 23.90 -9.26 -14.16
C GLY A 180 22.81 -9.11 -13.10
N VAL A 181 21.76 -8.31 -13.33
CA VAL A 181 20.63 -8.18 -12.41
C VAL A 181 19.66 -9.33 -12.66
N ASN A 182 19.33 -10.09 -11.60
CA ASN A 182 18.22 -11.04 -11.64
C ASN A 182 16.88 -10.31 -11.59
N THR A 183 16.35 -9.97 -12.77
CA THR A 183 15.13 -9.16 -12.91
C THR A 183 13.90 -9.85 -12.36
N THR A 184 13.79 -11.17 -12.51
CA THR A 184 12.67 -11.96 -11.99
C THR A 184 12.60 -11.90 -10.46
N LEU A 185 13.71 -12.16 -9.77
CA LEU A 185 13.76 -12.11 -8.31
C LEU A 185 13.49 -10.71 -7.80
N LEU A 186 14.09 -9.70 -8.44
CA LEU A 186 13.90 -8.29 -8.08
C LEU A 186 12.42 -7.88 -8.21
N ARG A 187 11.75 -8.23 -9.31
CA ARG A 187 10.34 -7.92 -9.55
C ARG A 187 9.41 -8.58 -8.52
N VAL A 188 9.65 -9.86 -8.19
CA VAL A 188 8.90 -10.56 -7.14
C VAL A 188 9.10 -9.87 -5.79
N GLY A 189 10.32 -9.50 -5.46
CA GLY A 189 10.63 -8.76 -4.23
C GLY A 189 9.92 -7.40 -4.17
N LEU A 190 9.95 -6.62 -5.26
CA LEU A 190 9.25 -5.34 -5.36
C LEU A 190 7.74 -5.49 -5.17
N PHE A 191 7.14 -6.51 -5.80
CA PHE A 191 5.72 -6.80 -5.68
C PHE A 191 5.30 -7.06 -4.24
N PHE A 192 6.00 -7.98 -3.55
CA PHE A 192 5.67 -8.34 -2.17
C PHE A 192 5.95 -7.20 -1.19
N MET A 193 7.03 -6.46 -1.39
CA MET A 193 7.37 -5.31 -0.54
C MET A 193 6.34 -4.18 -0.70
N ALA A 194 5.98 -3.82 -1.94
CA ALA A 194 4.94 -2.83 -2.19
C ALA A 194 3.58 -3.26 -1.61
N GLY A 195 3.21 -4.53 -1.78
CA GLY A 195 1.98 -5.08 -1.23
C GLY A 195 1.95 -5.07 0.30
N LEU A 196 3.05 -5.42 0.97
CA LEU A 196 3.18 -5.38 2.43
C LEU A 196 3.05 -3.96 2.98
N LEU A 197 3.74 -3.00 2.36
CA LEU A 197 3.66 -1.58 2.71
C LEU A 197 2.23 -1.05 2.55
N THR A 198 1.59 -1.36 1.42
CA THR A 198 0.21 -0.95 1.13
C THR A 198 -0.77 -1.59 2.12
N ALA A 199 -0.66 -2.89 2.39
CA ALA A 199 -1.50 -3.59 3.36
C ALA A 199 -1.34 -2.98 4.77
N SER A 200 -0.10 -2.67 5.18
CA SER A 200 0.20 -2.03 6.46
C SER A 200 -0.40 -0.62 6.55
N ALA A 201 -0.32 0.17 5.48
CA ALA A 201 -0.90 1.50 5.43
C ALA A 201 -2.44 1.47 5.50
N VAL A 202 -3.07 0.60 4.69
CA VAL A 202 -4.55 0.47 4.63
C VAL A 202 -5.13 -0.02 5.96
N THR A 203 -4.46 -0.92 6.66
CA THR A 203 -4.91 -1.38 7.99
C THR A 203 -4.84 -0.32 9.07
N LEU A 204 -4.01 0.72 8.88
CA LEU A 204 -3.87 1.85 9.80
C LEU A 204 -4.88 2.96 9.56
N ALA A 205 -5.06 3.31 8.30
CA ALA A 205 -5.72 4.55 7.92
C ALA A 205 -6.88 4.35 6.94
N GLY A 206 -7.22 3.08 6.61
CA GLY A 206 -8.17 2.80 5.54
C GLY A 206 -7.60 3.11 4.14
N ALA A 207 -8.46 3.29 3.15
CA ALA A 207 -8.06 3.53 1.78
C ALA A 207 -7.73 5.02 1.54
N ILE A 208 -6.44 5.38 1.58
CA ILE A 208 -5.96 6.74 1.27
C ILE A 208 -5.32 6.74 -0.12
N GLY A 209 -6.04 7.21 -1.12
CA GLY A 209 -5.55 7.26 -2.51
C GLY A 209 -4.54 8.37 -2.79
N PHE A 210 -3.95 8.32 -3.97
CA PHE A 210 -3.06 9.32 -4.58
C PHE A 210 -1.70 9.54 -3.93
N VAL A 211 -1.47 9.22 -2.67
CA VAL A 211 -0.18 9.47 -2.00
C VAL A 211 0.95 8.75 -2.72
N GLY A 212 0.79 7.46 -3.01
CA GLY A 212 1.78 6.65 -3.72
C GLY A 212 2.02 7.05 -5.18
N LEU A 213 1.12 7.84 -5.76
CA LEU A 213 1.27 8.37 -7.11
C LEU A 213 1.95 9.74 -7.11
N VAL A 214 1.49 10.64 -6.25
CA VAL A 214 1.88 12.06 -6.27
C VAL A 214 3.24 12.27 -5.62
N VAL A 215 3.50 11.66 -4.45
CA VAL A 215 4.71 11.90 -3.68
C VAL A 215 5.98 11.52 -4.48
N PRO A 216 6.09 10.31 -5.07
CA PRO A 216 7.25 9.97 -5.89
C PRO A 216 7.44 10.88 -7.11
N HIS A 217 6.32 11.35 -7.69
CA HIS A 217 6.37 12.27 -8.81
C HIS A 217 6.96 13.63 -8.39
N MET A 218 6.50 14.18 -7.28
CA MET A 218 7.03 15.43 -6.72
C MET A 218 8.53 15.32 -6.40
N VAL A 219 8.94 14.22 -5.78
CA VAL A 219 10.36 13.99 -5.45
C VAL A 219 11.23 13.96 -6.72
N ARG A 220 10.75 13.30 -7.79
CA ARG A 220 11.48 13.27 -9.07
C ARG A 220 11.59 14.65 -9.73
N LEU A 221 10.59 15.51 -9.59
CA LEU A 221 10.64 16.88 -10.11
C LEU A 221 11.73 17.72 -9.44
N TRP A 222 12.02 17.46 -8.15
CA TRP A 222 12.99 18.22 -7.37
C TRP A 222 14.40 17.60 -7.37
N GLY A 223 14.46 16.27 -7.25
CA GLY A 223 15.72 15.52 -7.05
C GLY A 223 16.19 14.68 -8.24
N GLY A 224 15.40 14.66 -9.34
CA GLY A 224 15.70 13.78 -10.48
C GLY A 224 15.22 12.36 -10.28
N SER A 225 15.59 11.45 -11.20
CA SER A 225 15.06 10.08 -11.28
C SER A 225 15.98 9.04 -10.61
N ASP A 226 17.06 9.43 -9.94
CA ASP A 226 17.93 8.48 -9.24
C ASP A 226 17.19 7.92 -8.01
N HIS A 227 17.03 6.59 -7.97
CA HIS A 227 16.33 5.93 -6.87
C HIS A 227 17.03 6.06 -5.52
N ARG A 228 18.31 6.44 -5.49
CA ARG A 228 19.01 6.78 -4.23
C ARG A 228 18.45 8.03 -3.56
N LEU A 229 17.85 8.94 -4.34
CA LEU A 229 17.19 10.14 -3.84
C LEU A 229 15.67 9.94 -3.74
N VAL A 230 15.07 9.25 -4.72
CA VAL A 230 13.60 9.05 -4.77
C VAL A 230 13.11 8.16 -3.63
N LEU A 231 13.83 7.08 -3.28
CA LEU A 231 13.40 6.18 -2.21
C LEU A 231 13.29 6.86 -0.84
N PRO A 232 14.33 7.56 -0.33
CA PRO A 232 14.23 8.22 0.98
C PRO A 232 13.40 9.51 0.95
N GLY A 233 13.19 10.11 -0.22
CA GLY A 233 12.42 11.34 -0.37
C GLY A 233 10.91 11.11 -0.49
N SER A 234 10.49 9.86 -0.74
CA SER A 234 9.07 9.50 -0.92
C SER A 234 8.51 8.83 0.30
#